data_825f9e159ad97b85dabce3eac666b5e6
#
_entry.id   825f9e159ad97b85dabce3eac666b5e6
#
_cell.length_a   1.000
_cell.length_b   1.000
_cell.length_c   1.000
_cell.angle_alpha   90.00
_cell.angle_beta   90.00
_cell.angle_gamma   90.00
#
_symmetry.space_group_name_H-M   'P 1'
#
loop_
_entity.id
_entity.type
_entity.pdbx_description
1 polymer ?
#
loop_
_entity_poly.entity_id
_entity_poly.type
_entity_poly.pdbx_seq_one_letter_code
_entity_poly.pdbx_strand_id
1 'polypeptide(L)'
;MQPLDTLLTWLAGRGLEIVLLVLGSVLLARFVAWVGEKITDRIDARSTHGDALVRSEAAKHRHSLTQVITWTLVVLIYAVAVFAVLDRAGIPIGGLVAPATVLGVGLGFGAQRIVGDVLAGFFIITERQYGFGDVVSIQVVGGVEPAEGTIEDVTLRVTRLRSANGEVITLPNGQIVKVTNLSRDWARAVVDVPVPTTVDVSRVNDILREVGAEAFRDQRLRPLLLDPPSVMGVETIDLEQVNVRMVARTLPGKQFEVGRDLRARVVQAFRREGLNVPAPTAASPAGDFSPSSDGAR
;
A
#
# COMPACT_ATOMS: atom_id res chain seq x y z
N MET A 1 12.56 -1.74 72.21
CA MET A 1 11.32 -2.21 71.58
C MET A 1 10.92 -1.40 70.36
N GLN A 2 11.43 -0.17 70.14
CA GLN A 2 11.10 0.71 68.98
C GLN A 2 11.53 0.23 67.58
N PRO A 3 12.65 -0.55 67.37
CA PRO A 3 13.04 -0.89 66.00
C PRO A 3 12.16 -1.99 65.36
N LEU A 4 11.56 -2.87 66.17
CA LEU A 4 10.71 -3.97 65.64
C LEU A 4 9.34 -3.45 65.18
N ASP A 5 8.75 -2.46 65.83
CA ASP A 5 7.48 -1.87 65.44
C ASP A 5 7.62 -1.02 64.15
N THR A 6 8.74 -0.33 63.99
CA THR A 6 9.07 0.39 62.76
C THR A 6 9.32 -0.54 61.58
N LEU A 7 9.96 -1.67 61.79
CA LEU A 7 10.15 -2.71 60.76
C LEU A 7 8.81 -3.38 60.38
N LEU A 8 7.97 -3.66 61.35
CA LEU A 8 6.65 -4.27 61.11
C LEU A 8 5.70 -3.32 60.37
N THR A 9 5.69 -2.04 60.73
CA THR A 9 4.87 -1.03 60.02
C THR A 9 5.43 -0.76 58.61
N TRP A 10 6.76 -0.78 58.40
CA TRP A 10 7.38 -0.67 57.09
C TRP A 10 7.11 -1.92 56.22
N LEU A 11 7.19 -3.13 56.79
CA LEU A 11 6.84 -4.38 56.14
C LEU A 11 5.35 -4.47 55.78
N ALA A 12 4.48 -4.01 56.68
CA ALA A 12 3.05 -4.01 56.41
C ALA A 12 2.58 -2.96 55.37
N GLY A 13 3.35 -1.89 55.17
CA GLY A 13 3.11 -0.85 54.15
C GLY A 13 3.91 -1.08 52.88
N ARG A 14 5.09 -0.48 52.81
CA ARG A 14 5.96 -0.50 51.62
C ARG A 14 6.46 -1.87 51.21
N GLY A 15 6.76 -2.74 52.20
CA GLY A 15 7.18 -4.09 51.92
C GLY A 15 6.12 -4.93 51.20
N LEU A 16 4.84 -4.80 51.66
CA LEU A 16 3.72 -5.46 51.01
C LEU A 16 3.52 -4.97 49.55
N GLU A 17 3.63 -3.65 49.34
CA GLU A 17 3.52 -3.07 48.01
C GLU A 17 4.61 -3.60 47.08
N ILE A 18 5.87 -3.69 47.53
CA ILE A 18 6.97 -4.26 46.74
C ILE A 18 6.71 -5.73 46.39
N VAL A 19 6.25 -6.52 47.37
CA VAL A 19 5.91 -7.94 47.13
C VAL A 19 4.79 -8.07 46.11
N LEU A 20 3.73 -7.25 46.24
CA LEU A 20 2.64 -7.25 45.25
C LEU A 20 3.08 -6.80 43.88
N LEU A 21 3.97 -5.80 43.75
CA LEU A 21 4.56 -5.38 42.47
C LEU A 21 5.39 -6.50 41.83
N VAL A 22 6.24 -7.16 42.61
CA VAL A 22 7.06 -8.28 42.11
C VAL A 22 6.18 -9.46 41.70
N LEU A 23 5.23 -9.86 42.53
CA LEU A 23 4.28 -10.94 42.18
C LEU A 23 3.45 -10.57 40.95
N GLY A 24 2.93 -9.34 40.89
CA GLY A 24 2.17 -8.84 39.75
C GLY A 24 2.99 -8.84 38.47
N SER A 25 4.24 -8.38 38.50
CA SER A 25 5.12 -8.38 37.33
C SER A 25 5.46 -9.81 36.87
N VAL A 26 5.72 -10.73 37.79
CA VAL A 26 5.97 -12.15 37.47
C VAL A 26 4.75 -12.81 36.87
N LEU A 27 3.55 -12.56 37.46
CA LEU A 27 2.29 -13.09 36.92
C LEU A 27 2.00 -12.52 35.52
N LEU A 28 2.20 -11.22 35.34
CA LEU A 28 2.01 -10.57 34.05
C LEU A 28 3.00 -11.10 33.00
N ALA A 29 4.27 -11.23 33.34
CA ALA A 29 5.30 -11.81 32.47
C ALA A 29 4.96 -13.26 32.09
N ARG A 30 4.54 -14.09 33.06
CA ARG A 30 4.07 -15.45 32.80
C ARG A 30 2.82 -15.51 31.93
N PHE A 31 1.87 -14.60 32.17
CA PHE A 31 0.67 -14.50 31.34
C PHE A 31 1.02 -14.15 29.88
N VAL A 32 1.91 -13.17 29.68
CA VAL A 32 2.39 -12.80 28.32
C VAL A 32 3.10 -13.97 27.66
N ALA A 33 3.98 -14.69 28.38
CA ALA A 33 4.66 -15.88 27.87
C ALA A 33 3.66 -16.99 27.49
N TRP A 34 2.68 -17.27 28.35
CA TRP A 34 1.64 -18.26 28.10
C TRP A 34 0.76 -17.90 26.89
N VAL A 35 0.41 -16.62 26.72
CA VAL A 35 -0.32 -16.15 25.54
C VAL A 35 0.52 -16.35 24.28
N GLY A 36 1.82 -16.02 24.35
CA GLY A 36 2.75 -16.22 23.25
C GLY A 36 2.84 -17.69 22.81
N GLU A 37 2.99 -18.62 23.75
CA GLU A 37 2.99 -20.07 23.51
C GLU A 37 1.66 -20.52 22.87
N LYS A 38 0.53 -20.09 23.44
CA LYS A 38 -0.79 -20.49 22.95
C LYS A 38 -1.12 -19.94 21.55
N ILE A 39 -0.58 -18.78 21.18
CA ILE A 39 -0.68 -18.24 19.81
C ILE A 39 0.14 -19.11 18.87
N THR A 40 1.35 -19.50 19.27
CA THR A 40 2.24 -20.36 18.48
C THR A 40 1.59 -21.74 18.23
N ASP A 41 1.08 -22.39 19.27
CA ASP A 41 0.40 -23.69 19.17
C ASP A 41 -0.83 -23.65 18.24
N ARG A 42 -1.60 -22.56 18.26
CA ARG A 42 -2.75 -22.39 17.35
C ARG A 42 -2.34 -22.19 15.90
N ILE A 43 -1.20 -21.56 15.65
CA ILE A 43 -0.64 -21.39 14.31
C ILE A 43 -0.17 -22.73 13.78
N ASP A 44 0.49 -23.54 14.60
CA ASP A 44 0.99 -24.87 14.22
C ASP A 44 -0.16 -25.87 13.97
N ALA A 45 -1.20 -25.86 14.80
CA ALA A 45 -2.37 -26.73 14.64
C ALA A 45 -3.16 -26.48 13.35
N ARG A 46 -3.15 -25.24 12.82
CA ARG A 46 -3.78 -24.90 11.52
C ARG A 46 -2.93 -25.31 10.31
N SER A 47 -1.65 -25.59 10.51
CA SER A 47 -0.71 -25.89 9.42
C SER A 47 -0.62 -27.37 9.03
N THR A 48 -1.35 -28.27 9.71
CA THR A 48 -1.28 -29.73 9.50
C THR A 48 -1.99 -30.27 8.23
N HIS A 49 -2.57 -29.44 7.38
CA HIS A 49 -3.37 -29.88 6.22
C HIS A 49 -2.80 -29.50 4.85
N GLY A 50 -1.54 -29.72 4.55
CA GLY A 50 -0.99 -29.52 3.20
C GLY A 50 0.54 -29.67 3.14
N ASP A 51 1.09 -29.82 1.93
CA ASP A 51 2.46 -30.22 1.56
C ASP A 51 3.60 -29.81 2.51
N ALA A 52 4.28 -30.80 3.06
CA ALA A 52 5.22 -30.69 4.16
C ALA A 52 6.55 -29.95 3.84
N LEU A 53 6.93 -29.81 2.57
CA LEU A 53 8.23 -29.27 2.18
C LEU A 53 8.28 -27.74 2.07
N VAL A 54 7.18 -27.09 1.64
CA VAL A 54 7.11 -25.61 1.48
C VAL A 54 6.73 -24.91 2.79
N ARG A 55 6.19 -25.64 3.77
CA ARG A 55 5.69 -25.11 5.06
C ARG A 55 6.72 -24.87 6.13
N SER A 56 7.87 -25.51 6.03
CA SER A 56 8.88 -25.47 7.11
C SER A 56 9.46 -24.05 7.30
N GLU A 57 9.59 -23.23 6.25
CA GLU A 57 10.18 -21.89 6.37
C GLU A 57 9.21 -20.84 6.91
N ALA A 58 7.96 -20.84 6.45
CA ALA A 58 6.95 -19.87 6.93
C ALA A 58 6.57 -20.12 8.41
N ALA A 59 6.52 -21.38 8.86
CA ALA A 59 6.25 -21.73 10.24
C ALA A 59 7.41 -21.31 11.16
N LYS A 60 8.66 -21.55 10.76
CA LYS A 60 9.86 -21.11 11.50
C LYS A 60 9.91 -19.58 11.67
N HIS A 61 9.59 -18.83 10.63
CA HIS A 61 9.56 -17.36 10.71
C HIS A 61 8.52 -16.83 11.69
N ARG A 62 7.33 -17.42 11.71
CA ARG A 62 6.25 -17.01 12.63
C ARG A 62 6.59 -17.35 14.08
N HIS A 63 7.18 -18.51 14.34
CA HIS A 63 7.63 -18.91 15.66
C HIS A 63 8.70 -17.94 16.20
N SER A 64 9.72 -17.63 15.40
CA SER A 64 10.77 -16.67 15.79
C SER A 64 10.22 -15.28 16.07
N LEU A 65 9.25 -14.79 15.28
CA LEU A 65 8.60 -13.48 15.49
C LEU A 65 7.83 -13.44 16.81
N THR A 66 7.00 -14.45 17.09
CA THR A 66 6.24 -14.53 18.36
C THR A 66 7.20 -14.57 19.55
N GLN A 67 8.29 -15.33 19.47
CA GLN A 67 9.29 -15.41 20.50
C GLN A 67 9.98 -14.07 20.76
N VAL A 68 10.41 -13.35 19.72
CA VAL A 68 11.04 -12.03 19.84
C VAL A 68 10.09 -11.02 20.49
N ILE A 69 8.83 -10.98 20.06
CA ILE A 69 7.81 -10.08 20.63
C ILE A 69 7.57 -10.41 22.10
N THR A 70 7.41 -11.69 22.44
CA THR A 70 7.19 -12.14 23.83
C THR A 70 8.36 -11.76 24.72
N TRP A 71 9.60 -12.03 24.30
CA TRP A 71 10.80 -11.66 25.05
C TRP A 71 10.93 -10.15 25.24
N THR A 72 10.64 -9.36 24.21
CA THR A 72 10.67 -7.89 24.30
C THR A 72 9.66 -7.37 25.31
N LEU A 73 8.43 -7.90 25.30
CA LEU A 73 7.39 -7.53 26.27
C LEU A 73 7.77 -7.94 27.70
N VAL A 74 8.32 -9.14 27.90
CA VAL A 74 8.76 -9.63 29.22
C VAL A 74 9.90 -8.76 29.77
N VAL A 75 10.88 -8.41 28.92
CA VAL A 75 11.97 -7.50 29.32
C VAL A 75 11.43 -6.12 29.70
N LEU A 76 10.47 -5.58 28.95
CA LEU A 76 9.86 -4.30 29.25
C LEU A 76 9.08 -4.33 30.57
N ILE A 77 8.33 -5.41 30.84
CA ILE A 77 7.59 -5.59 32.10
C ILE A 77 8.57 -5.59 33.27
N TYR A 78 9.67 -6.35 33.18
CA TYR A 78 10.66 -6.39 34.25
C TYR A 78 11.42 -5.07 34.42
N ALA A 79 11.74 -4.37 33.33
CA ALA A 79 12.36 -3.04 33.41
C ALA A 79 11.47 -2.06 34.17
N VAL A 80 10.16 -1.97 33.84
CA VAL A 80 9.20 -1.12 34.55
C VAL A 80 9.05 -1.56 36.00
N ALA A 81 8.97 -2.86 36.28
CA ALA A 81 8.86 -3.39 37.63
C ALA A 81 10.07 -3.04 38.49
N VAL A 82 11.30 -3.12 37.95
CA VAL A 82 12.53 -2.72 38.65
C VAL A 82 12.47 -1.24 39.03
N PHE A 83 12.11 -0.35 38.10
CA PHE A 83 11.97 1.05 38.44
C PHE A 83 10.92 1.32 39.52
N ALA A 84 9.76 0.65 39.43
CA ALA A 84 8.70 0.78 40.44
C ALA A 84 9.15 0.26 41.82
N VAL A 85 9.89 -0.83 41.88
CA VAL A 85 10.43 -1.42 43.13
C VAL A 85 11.48 -0.47 43.75
N LEU A 86 12.40 0.08 42.94
CA LEU A 86 13.42 1.05 43.41
C LEU A 86 12.78 2.28 44.01
N ASP A 87 11.75 2.83 43.38
CA ASP A 87 10.98 3.97 43.89
C ASP A 87 10.31 3.66 45.24
N ARG A 88 9.64 2.51 45.37
CA ARG A 88 9.01 2.08 46.62
C ARG A 88 10.02 1.74 47.72
N ALA A 89 11.20 1.29 47.35
CA ALA A 89 12.29 1.06 48.30
C ALA A 89 12.91 2.37 48.83
N GLY A 90 12.51 3.53 48.30
CA GLY A 90 13.01 4.86 48.70
C GLY A 90 14.37 5.19 48.08
N ILE A 91 14.79 4.46 47.04
CA ILE A 91 15.99 4.77 46.29
C ILE A 91 15.71 5.94 45.33
N PRO A 92 16.49 7.02 45.36
CA PRO A 92 16.23 8.18 44.49
C PRO A 92 16.47 7.82 43.02
N ILE A 93 15.38 7.52 42.30
CA ILE A 93 15.43 7.18 40.88
C ILE A 93 15.61 8.40 39.93
N GLY A 94 15.57 9.63 40.50
CA GLY A 94 15.70 10.87 39.73
C GLY A 94 16.95 10.91 38.84
N GLY A 95 18.08 10.35 39.31
CA GLY A 95 19.30 10.24 38.54
C GLY A 95 19.25 9.24 37.37
N LEU A 96 18.28 8.31 37.37
CA LEU A 96 18.08 7.32 36.31
C LEU A 96 17.09 7.78 35.25
N VAL A 97 16.23 8.78 35.57
CA VAL A 97 15.20 9.27 34.65
C VAL A 97 15.81 9.89 33.39
N ALA A 98 16.85 10.72 33.54
CA ALA A 98 17.48 11.37 32.40
C ALA A 98 18.13 10.39 31.41
N PRO A 99 18.98 9.43 31.83
CA PRO A 99 19.50 8.39 30.93
C PRO A 99 18.39 7.52 30.31
N ALA A 100 17.37 7.12 31.08
CA ALA A 100 16.25 6.33 30.57
C ALA A 100 15.45 7.10 29.51
N THR A 101 15.25 8.41 29.71
CA THR A 101 14.59 9.26 28.72
C THR A 101 15.39 9.34 27.42
N VAL A 102 16.70 9.53 27.49
CA VAL A 102 17.58 9.57 26.30
C VAL A 102 17.51 8.24 25.54
N LEU A 103 17.57 7.11 26.24
CA LEU A 103 17.43 5.78 25.64
C LEU A 103 16.03 5.61 25.01
N GLY A 104 14.97 6.03 25.69
CA GLY A 104 13.61 5.97 25.20
C GLY A 104 13.39 6.79 23.93
N VAL A 105 13.93 8.00 23.91
CA VAL A 105 13.89 8.88 22.72
C VAL A 105 14.67 8.24 21.56
N GLY A 106 15.87 7.72 21.83
CA GLY A 106 16.68 7.04 20.81
C GLY A 106 15.98 5.81 20.22
N LEU A 107 15.35 4.98 21.05
CA LEU A 107 14.54 3.84 20.62
C LEU A 107 13.31 4.28 19.84
N GLY A 108 12.65 5.38 20.28
CA GLY A 108 11.49 5.96 19.59
C GLY A 108 11.84 6.42 18.18
N PHE A 109 12.94 7.16 18.01
CA PHE A 109 13.42 7.55 16.68
C PHE A 109 13.80 6.34 15.82
N GLY A 110 14.42 5.32 16.42
CA GLY A 110 14.73 4.06 15.73
C GLY A 110 13.48 3.31 15.23
N ALA A 111 12.40 3.34 16.00
CA ALA A 111 11.13 2.67 15.67
C ALA A 111 10.17 3.53 14.83
N GLN A 112 10.39 4.82 14.71
CA GLN A 112 9.48 5.80 14.08
C GLN A 112 9.01 5.35 12.69
N ARG A 113 9.91 4.83 11.86
CA ARG A 113 9.58 4.37 10.50
C ARG A 113 8.61 3.20 10.53
N ILE A 114 8.81 2.23 11.42
CA ILE A 114 7.94 1.05 11.55
C ILE A 114 6.54 1.47 12.00
N VAL A 115 6.45 2.37 12.97
CA VAL A 115 5.17 2.92 13.44
C VAL A 115 4.45 3.68 12.33
N GLY A 116 5.19 4.49 11.56
CA GLY A 116 4.66 5.18 10.38
C GLY A 116 4.09 4.23 9.33
N ASP A 117 4.83 3.15 9.00
CA ASP A 117 4.37 2.13 8.05
C ASP A 117 3.07 1.47 8.50
N VAL A 118 2.98 1.09 9.79
CA VAL A 118 1.81 0.41 10.36
C VAL A 118 0.58 1.33 10.38
N LEU A 119 0.75 2.59 10.79
CA LEU A 119 -0.35 3.56 10.80
C LEU A 119 -0.84 3.87 9.39
N ALA A 120 0.07 4.08 8.44
CA ALA A 120 -0.29 4.30 7.04
C ALA A 120 -1.05 3.09 6.48
N GLY A 121 -0.55 1.86 6.71
CA GLY A 121 -1.23 0.65 6.26
C GLY A 121 -2.61 0.45 6.90
N PHE A 122 -2.77 0.81 8.17
CA PHE A 122 -4.07 0.81 8.83
C PHE A 122 -5.07 1.73 8.13
N PHE A 123 -4.68 2.97 7.78
CA PHE A 123 -5.55 3.89 7.04
C PHE A 123 -5.82 3.43 5.62
N ILE A 124 -4.83 2.92 4.89
CA ILE A 124 -5.01 2.38 3.55
C ILE A 124 -6.11 1.30 3.54
N ILE A 125 -6.07 0.37 4.50
CA ILE A 125 -7.02 -0.75 4.59
C ILE A 125 -8.41 -0.26 5.05
N THR A 126 -8.47 0.58 6.09
CA THR A 126 -9.75 1.05 6.65
C THR A 126 -10.51 1.98 5.72
N GLU A 127 -9.81 2.86 5.01
CA GLU A 127 -10.38 3.78 4.02
C GLU A 127 -10.60 3.12 2.66
N ARG A 128 -10.10 1.88 2.47
CA ARG A 128 -10.18 1.15 1.21
C ARG A 128 -9.65 1.98 0.04
N GLN A 129 -8.47 2.60 0.21
CA GLN A 129 -7.87 3.41 -0.83
C GLN A 129 -7.60 2.58 -2.09
N TYR A 130 -7.14 1.34 -1.91
CA TYR A 130 -7.00 0.30 -2.92
C TYR A 130 -7.03 -1.09 -2.26
N GLY A 131 -7.22 -2.14 -3.06
CA GLY A 131 -7.27 -3.52 -2.61
C GLY A 131 -6.65 -4.51 -3.59
N PHE A 132 -6.71 -5.78 -3.25
CA PHE A 132 -6.25 -6.87 -4.11
C PHE A 132 -6.87 -6.80 -5.51
N GLY A 133 -6.05 -6.86 -6.54
CA GLY A 133 -6.47 -6.83 -7.94
C GLY A 133 -6.63 -5.42 -8.54
N ASP A 134 -6.56 -4.35 -7.72
CA ASP A 134 -6.59 -2.99 -8.25
C ASP A 134 -5.32 -2.66 -9.02
N VAL A 135 -5.49 -1.96 -10.15
CA VAL A 135 -4.38 -1.36 -10.88
C VAL A 135 -4.13 0.03 -10.33
N VAL A 136 -2.93 0.28 -9.86
CA VAL A 136 -2.56 1.54 -9.20
C VAL A 136 -1.25 2.10 -9.74
N SER A 137 -1.11 3.42 -9.59
CA SER A 137 0.15 4.15 -9.74
C SER A 137 0.47 4.80 -8.41
N ILE A 138 1.57 4.39 -7.78
CA ILE A 138 1.96 4.77 -6.41
C ILE A 138 3.26 5.58 -6.45
N GLN A 139 3.21 6.82 -5.96
CA GLN A 139 4.36 7.66 -5.76
C GLN A 139 4.90 7.47 -4.35
N VAL A 140 6.21 7.21 -4.23
CA VAL A 140 6.91 7.10 -2.94
C VAL A 140 7.82 8.30 -2.68
N VAL A 141 8.13 8.53 -1.41
CA VAL A 141 9.08 9.58 -1.00
C VAL A 141 10.44 9.37 -1.69
N GLY A 142 10.92 10.38 -2.41
CA GLY A 142 12.23 10.34 -3.11
C GLY A 142 12.25 9.50 -4.39
N GLY A 143 11.13 8.90 -4.79
CA GLY A 143 11.03 8.21 -6.08
C GLY A 143 10.84 9.20 -7.22
N VAL A 144 11.60 9.03 -8.31
CA VAL A 144 11.49 9.88 -9.52
C VAL A 144 10.25 9.48 -10.31
N GLU A 145 10.01 8.18 -10.47
CA GLU A 145 8.86 7.64 -11.18
C GLU A 145 7.90 6.91 -10.24
N PRO A 146 6.59 6.97 -10.49
CA PRO A 146 5.62 6.20 -9.72
C PRO A 146 5.75 4.70 -10.02
N ALA A 147 5.55 3.87 -9.01
CA ALA A 147 5.45 2.42 -9.18
C ALA A 147 4.05 2.07 -9.71
N GLU A 148 3.96 1.48 -10.89
CA GLU A 148 2.71 1.10 -11.53
C GLU A 148 2.54 -0.41 -11.58
N GLY A 149 1.33 -0.88 -11.30
CA GLY A 149 1.02 -2.30 -11.37
C GLY A 149 -0.29 -2.69 -10.72
N THR A 150 -0.51 -4.01 -10.68
CA THR A 150 -1.67 -4.61 -10.01
C THR A 150 -1.32 -4.99 -8.58
N ILE A 151 -2.16 -4.61 -7.63
CA ILE A 151 -1.98 -4.94 -6.22
C ILE A 151 -2.14 -6.45 -6.00
N GLU A 152 -1.11 -7.09 -5.45
CA GLU A 152 -1.13 -8.51 -5.07
C GLU A 152 -1.40 -8.72 -3.59
N ASP A 153 -0.93 -7.80 -2.74
CA ASP A 153 -1.10 -7.94 -1.29
C ASP A 153 -0.97 -6.58 -0.61
N VAL A 154 -1.79 -6.37 0.42
CA VAL A 154 -1.73 -5.18 1.28
C VAL A 154 -1.70 -5.63 2.72
N THR A 155 -0.57 -5.41 3.37
CA THR A 155 -0.40 -5.65 4.79
C THR A 155 -0.38 -4.33 5.57
N LEU A 156 -0.36 -4.38 6.89
CA LEU A 156 -0.21 -3.16 7.70
C LEU A 156 1.11 -2.43 7.44
N ARG A 157 2.18 -3.13 7.03
CA ARG A 157 3.51 -2.53 6.86
C ARG A 157 3.87 -2.24 5.41
N VAL A 158 3.49 -3.13 4.51
CA VAL A 158 3.90 -3.06 3.10
C VAL A 158 2.74 -3.33 2.17
N THR A 159 2.78 -2.68 1.02
CA THR A 159 1.97 -2.97 -0.16
C THR A 159 2.84 -3.64 -1.21
N ARG A 160 2.35 -4.72 -1.82
CA ARG A 160 3.01 -5.42 -2.94
C ARG A 160 2.18 -5.25 -4.19
N LEU A 161 2.84 -4.88 -5.25
CA LEU A 161 2.23 -4.76 -6.57
C LEU A 161 3.08 -5.48 -7.63
N ARG A 162 2.44 -5.97 -8.68
CA ARG A 162 3.10 -6.58 -9.83
C ARG A 162 3.05 -5.64 -11.01
N SER A 163 4.23 -5.29 -11.55
CA SER A 163 4.34 -4.46 -12.74
C SER A 163 3.86 -5.19 -14.00
N ALA A 164 3.63 -4.46 -15.08
CA ALA A 164 3.29 -5.05 -16.38
C ALA A 164 4.39 -5.99 -16.92
N ASN A 165 5.64 -5.81 -16.49
CA ASN A 165 6.79 -6.66 -16.84
C ASN A 165 6.88 -7.93 -15.96
N GLY A 166 5.96 -8.10 -14.97
CA GLY A 166 5.93 -9.25 -14.06
C GLY A 166 6.77 -9.10 -12.80
N GLU A 167 7.44 -7.97 -12.59
CA GLU A 167 8.24 -7.69 -11.40
C GLU A 167 7.33 -7.46 -10.18
N VAL A 168 7.74 -7.97 -9.03
CA VAL A 168 7.04 -7.69 -7.76
C VAL A 168 7.73 -6.55 -7.04
N ILE A 169 7.03 -5.44 -6.91
CA ILE A 169 7.49 -4.24 -6.23
C ILE A 169 6.88 -4.22 -4.83
N THR A 170 7.73 -4.11 -3.80
CA THR A 170 7.29 -4.04 -2.40
C THR A 170 7.58 -2.64 -1.86
N LEU A 171 6.53 -1.95 -1.44
CA LEU A 171 6.58 -0.57 -0.96
C LEU A 171 6.22 -0.52 0.53
N PRO A 172 7.06 0.07 1.41
CA PRO A 172 6.67 0.40 2.77
C PRO A 172 5.52 1.42 2.77
N ASN A 173 4.45 1.15 3.51
CA ASN A 173 3.24 1.97 3.46
C ASN A 173 3.49 3.43 3.91
N GLY A 174 4.35 3.64 4.90
CA GLY A 174 4.71 4.98 5.39
C GLY A 174 5.53 5.82 4.41
N GLN A 175 5.98 5.25 3.29
CA GLN A 175 6.68 5.96 2.24
C GLN A 175 5.77 6.36 1.07
N ILE A 176 4.51 5.94 1.08
CA ILE A 176 3.53 6.26 0.05
C ILE A 176 3.04 7.69 0.25
N VAL A 177 3.23 8.54 -0.76
CA VAL A 177 2.84 9.97 -0.75
C VAL A 177 1.54 10.19 -1.51
N LYS A 178 1.40 9.52 -2.66
CA LYS A 178 0.24 9.65 -3.54
C LYS A 178 -0.11 8.30 -4.12
N VAL A 179 -1.40 8.01 -4.14
CA VAL A 179 -1.95 6.83 -4.82
C VAL A 179 -2.96 7.31 -5.88
N THR A 180 -2.79 6.81 -7.09
CA THR A 180 -3.78 6.95 -8.17
C THR A 180 -4.33 5.56 -8.45
N ASN A 181 -5.59 5.31 -8.10
CA ASN A 181 -6.25 4.05 -8.43
C ASN A 181 -6.84 4.16 -9.85
N LEU A 182 -6.35 3.31 -10.76
CA LEU A 182 -6.69 3.32 -12.18
C LEU A 182 -7.85 2.38 -12.54
N SER A 183 -8.37 1.64 -11.56
CA SER A 183 -9.37 0.59 -11.77
C SER A 183 -10.53 0.60 -10.78
N ARG A 184 -10.65 1.61 -9.92
CA ARG A 184 -11.71 1.68 -8.92
C ARG A 184 -13.05 1.94 -9.60
N ASP A 185 -14.05 1.08 -9.30
CA ASP A 185 -15.43 1.12 -9.78
C ASP A 185 -15.56 0.90 -11.30
N TRP A 186 -14.83 1.65 -12.11
CA TRP A 186 -14.73 1.52 -13.56
C TRP A 186 -13.39 2.10 -14.04
N ALA A 187 -12.94 1.65 -15.19
CA ALA A 187 -11.71 2.14 -15.80
C ALA A 187 -12.02 2.81 -17.14
N ARG A 188 -11.16 3.74 -17.56
CA ARG A 188 -11.27 4.43 -18.83
C ARG A 188 -10.18 3.93 -19.78
N ALA A 189 -10.58 3.38 -20.93
CA ALA A 189 -9.71 3.22 -22.07
C ALA A 189 -9.70 4.52 -22.87
N VAL A 190 -8.53 5.11 -23.07
CA VAL A 190 -8.32 6.33 -23.85
C VAL A 190 -7.52 5.98 -25.09
N VAL A 191 -8.00 6.43 -26.25
CA VAL A 191 -7.37 6.27 -27.56
C VAL A 191 -7.26 7.64 -28.19
N ASP A 192 -6.04 8.15 -28.28
CA ASP A 192 -5.72 9.37 -28.98
C ASP A 192 -5.31 9.04 -30.41
N VAL A 193 -6.00 9.65 -31.35
CA VAL A 193 -5.84 9.41 -32.78
C VAL A 193 -5.22 10.65 -33.44
N PRO A 194 -3.93 10.60 -33.79
CA PRO A 194 -3.28 11.71 -34.48
C PRO A 194 -3.80 11.79 -35.92
N VAL A 195 -4.33 12.93 -36.30
CA VAL A 195 -4.90 13.21 -37.63
C VAL A 195 -4.15 14.38 -38.24
N PRO A 196 -3.66 14.32 -39.48
CA PRO A 196 -3.10 15.47 -40.16
C PRO A 196 -4.09 16.63 -40.26
N THR A 197 -3.63 17.87 -40.11
CA THR A 197 -4.46 19.07 -40.19
C THR A 197 -5.18 19.25 -41.56
N THR A 198 -4.73 18.53 -42.59
CA THR A 198 -5.31 18.50 -43.93
C THR A 198 -6.57 17.66 -44.05
N VAL A 199 -6.89 16.84 -43.05
CA VAL A 199 -8.04 15.92 -43.04
C VAL A 199 -9.20 16.58 -42.33
N ASP A 200 -10.42 16.40 -42.88
CA ASP A 200 -11.65 16.88 -42.24
C ASP A 200 -11.93 16.13 -40.92
N VAL A 201 -11.82 16.85 -39.81
CA VAL A 201 -12.05 16.34 -38.46
C VAL A 201 -13.49 15.80 -38.28
N SER A 202 -14.49 16.40 -38.99
CA SER A 202 -15.88 15.94 -38.91
C SER A 202 -16.01 14.52 -39.47
N ARG A 203 -15.40 14.24 -40.60
CA ARG A 203 -15.35 12.90 -41.19
C ARG A 203 -14.64 11.89 -40.27
N VAL A 204 -13.53 12.29 -39.64
CA VAL A 204 -12.82 11.46 -38.66
C VAL A 204 -13.72 11.14 -37.49
N ASN A 205 -14.42 12.09 -36.92
CA ASN A 205 -15.36 11.88 -35.82
C ASN A 205 -16.48 10.87 -36.19
N ASP A 206 -16.99 10.91 -37.43
CA ASP A 206 -18.02 9.98 -37.85
C ASP A 206 -17.50 8.57 -37.98
N ILE A 207 -16.28 8.37 -38.53
CA ILE A 207 -15.60 7.08 -38.60
C ILE A 207 -15.38 6.53 -37.20
N LEU A 208 -14.89 7.35 -36.28
CA LEU A 208 -14.64 6.92 -34.88
C LEU A 208 -15.92 6.55 -34.14
N ARG A 209 -17.04 7.26 -34.39
CA ARG A 209 -18.36 6.88 -33.83
C ARG A 209 -18.82 5.53 -34.36
N GLU A 210 -18.62 5.26 -35.64
CA GLU A 210 -18.96 3.98 -36.25
C GLU A 210 -18.11 2.84 -35.64
N VAL A 211 -16.79 3.05 -35.51
CA VAL A 211 -15.88 2.11 -34.82
C VAL A 211 -16.34 1.83 -33.40
N GLY A 212 -16.76 2.86 -32.65
CA GLY A 212 -17.30 2.71 -31.30
C GLY A 212 -18.58 1.88 -31.26
N ALA A 213 -19.49 2.13 -32.19
CA ALA A 213 -20.75 1.39 -32.32
C ALA A 213 -20.51 -0.09 -32.71
N GLU A 214 -19.58 -0.36 -33.64
CA GLU A 214 -19.15 -1.72 -33.99
C GLU A 214 -18.53 -2.47 -32.81
N ALA A 215 -17.61 -1.79 -32.06
CA ALA A 215 -16.97 -2.36 -30.89
C ALA A 215 -18.00 -2.74 -29.81
N PHE A 216 -19.04 -1.94 -29.61
CA PHE A 216 -20.11 -2.23 -28.65
C PHE A 216 -21.04 -3.38 -29.07
N ARG A 217 -21.14 -3.69 -30.36
CA ARG A 217 -21.89 -4.84 -30.89
C ARG A 217 -21.07 -6.14 -30.90
N ASP A 218 -19.76 -6.06 -30.77
CA ASP A 218 -18.88 -7.20 -30.78
C ASP A 218 -19.09 -8.06 -29.53
N GLN A 219 -19.37 -9.35 -29.70
CA GLN A 219 -19.64 -10.29 -28.60
C GLN A 219 -18.47 -10.44 -27.64
N ARG A 220 -17.25 -10.19 -28.07
CA ARG A 220 -16.03 -10.32 -27.26
C ARG A 220 -15.77 -9.04 -26.42
N LEU A 221 -16.02 -7.85 -27.00
CA LEU A 221 -15.80 -6.58 -26.31
C LEU A 221 -16.97 -6.12 -25.46
N ARG A 222 -18.19 -6.43 -25.87
CA ARG A 222 -19.42 -5.99 -25.19
C ARG A 222 -19.43 -6.29 -23.67
N PRO A 223 -19.00 -7.48 -23.21
CA PRO A 223 -18.96 -7.77 -21.77
C PRO A 223 -17.93 -6.94 -21.00
N LEU A 224 -16.92 -6.36 -21.67
CA LEU A 224 -15.86 -5.56 -21.05
C LEU A 224 -16.21 -4.08 -21.01
N LEU A 225 -17.20 -3.63 -21.80
CA LEU A 225 -17.63 -2.25 -21.94
C LEU A 225 -18.87 -1.97 -21.07
N LEU A 226 -18.85 -0.89 -20.32
CA LEU A 226 -20.01 -0.44 -19.53
C LEU A 226 -21.01 0.32 -20.37
N ASP A 227 -20.52 1.10 -21.34
CA ASP A 227 -21.31 1.87 -22.30
C ASP A 227 -20.61 1.89 -23.68
N PRO A 228 -21.29 2.36 -24.73
CA PRO A 228 -20.68 2.53 -26.04
C PRO A 228 -19.49 3.50 -25.98
N PRO A 229 -18.35 3.18 -26.63
CA PRO A 229 -17.25 4.12 -26.77
C PRO A 229 -17.72 5.44 -27.38
N SER A 230 -17.26 6.56 -26.82
CA SER A 230 -17.64 7.91 -27.24
C SER A 230 -16.45 8.70 -27.76
N VAL A 231 -16.71 9.55 -28.75
CA VAL A 231 -15.73 10.47 -29.32
C VAL A 231 -15.83 11.80 -28.57
N MET A 232 -14.74 12.21 -27.92
CA MET A 232 -14.67 13.47 -27.16
C MET A 232 -14.41 14.67 -28.09
N GLY A 233 -13.86 14.41 -29.27
CA GLY A 233 -13.45 15.43 -30.23
C GLY A 233 -11.97 15.75 -30.16
N VAL A 234 -11.60 16.96 -30.57
CA VAL A 234 -10.20 17.43 -30.59
C VAL A 234 -9.73 17.70 -29.17
N GLU A 235 -8.63 17.06 -28.78
CA GLU A 235 -8.00 17.23 -27.47
C GLU A 235 -6.81 18.18 -27.52
N THR A 236 -5.92 17.99 -28.51
CA THR A 236 -4.76 18.85 -28.74
C THR A 236 -4.59 19.16 -30.21
N ILE A 237 -4.07 20.34 -30.49
CA ILE A 237 -3.77 20.81 -31.84
C ILE A 237 -2.28 21.15 -31.88
N ASP A 238 -1.53 20.40 -32.69
CA ASP A 238 -0.14 20.66 -32.99
C ASP A 238 0.01 21.29 -34.40
N LEU A 239 1.21 21.70 -34.77
CA LEU A 239 1.44 22.38 -36.06
C LEU A 239 1.05 21.54 -37.28
N GLU A 240 1.27 20.22 -37.21
CA GLU A 240 1.06 19.30 -38.33
C GLU A 240 -0.07 18.30 -38.12
N GLN A 241 -0.56 18.17 -36.89
CA GLN A 241 -1.55 17.16 -36.53
C GLN A 241 -2.54 17.66 -35.46
N VAL A 242 -3.70 17.04 -35.46
CA VAL A 242 -4.76 17.23 -34.48
C VAL A 242 -5.01 15.90 -33.80
N ASN A 243 -5.00 15.84 -32.50
CA ASN A 243 -5.30 14.61 -31.75
C ASN A 243 -6.79 14.56 -31.42
N VAL A 244 -7.49 13.57 -31.97
CA VAL A 244 -8.89 13.30 -31.70
C VAL A 244 -8.97 12.21 -30.66
N ARG A 245 -9.66 12.47 -29.53
CA ARG A 245 -9.78 11.54 -28.41
C ARG A 245 -11.07 10.73 -28.47
N MET A 246 -10.92 9.41 -28.38
CA MET A 246 -11.98 8.45 -28.16
C MET A 246 -11.83 7.83 -26.78
N VAL A 247 -12.92 7.67 -26.05
CA VAL A 247 -12.92 7.09 -24.72
C VAL A 247 -13.94 5.97 -24.59
N ALA A 248 -13.62 4.96 -23.80
CA ALA A 248 -14.55 3.88 -23.46
C ALA A 248 -14.50 3.62 -21.96
N ARG A 249 -15.67 3.49 -21.31
CA ARG A 249 -15.77 3.03 -19.93
C ARG A 249 -15.78 1.52 -19.92
N THR A 250 -14.89 0.93 -19.12
CA THR A 250 -14.65 -0.51 -19.08
C THR A 250 -14.76 -1.05 -17.68
N LEU A 251 -14.90 -2.36 -17.56
CA LEU A 251 -14.68 -3.04 -16.29
C LEU A 251 -13.26 -2.78 -15.76
N PRO A 252 -13.06 -2.76 -14.43
CA PRO A 252 -11.75 -2.61 -13.80
C PRO A 252 -10.71 -3.59 -14.35
N GLY A 253 -9.51 -3.10 -14.67
CA GLY A 253 -8.41 -3.90 -15.22
C GLY A 253 -8.53 -4.25 -16.72
N LYS A 254 -9.65 -3.92 -17.39
CA LYS A 254 -9.89 -4.23 -18.81
C LYS A 254 -9.59 -3.07 -19.78
N GLN A 255 -9.25 -1.89 -19.26
CA GLN A 255 -8.96 -0.70 -20.05
C GLN A 255 -7.83 -0.90 -21.06
N PHE A 256 -6.82 -1.66 -20.72
CA PHE A 256 -5.68 -1.91 -21.61
C PHE A 256 -6.04 -2.85 -22.78
N GLU A 257 -6.83 -3.89 -22.49
CA GLU A 257 -7.32 -4.84 -23.51
C GLU A 257 -8.24 -4.12 -24.49
N VAL A 258 -9.24 -3.42 -23.98
CA VAL A 258 -10.19 -2.64 -24.79
C VAL A 258 -9.48 -1.55 -25.58
N GLY A 259 -8.52 -0.83 -24.96
CA GLY A 259 -7.77 0.22 -25.65
C GLY A 259 -6.92 -0.33 -26.81
N ARG A 260 -6.32 -1.52 -26.68
CA ARG A 260 -5.59 -2.17 -27.79
C ARG A 260 -6.53 -2.56 -28.93
N ASP A 261 -7.68 -3.13 -28.62
CA ASP A 261 -8.66 -3.54 -29.65
C ASP A 261 -9.24 -2.32 -30.37
N LEU A 262 -9.63 -1.27 -29.66
CA LEU A 262 -10.10 -0.03 -30.27
C LEU A 262 -9.06 0.60 -31.21
N ARG A 263 -7.79 0.67 -30.79
CA ARG A 263 -6.71 1.18 -31.68
C ARG A 263 -6.59 0.35 -32.94
N ALA A 264 -6.64 -0.97 -32.85
CA ALA A 264 -6.58 -1.86 -34.01
C ALA A 264 -7.76 -1.61 -34.99
N ARG A 265 -9.00 -1.43 -34.46
CA ARG A 265 -10.20 -1.13 -35.25
C ARG A 265 -10.12 0.24 -35.91
N VAL A 266 -9.64 1.24 -35.19
CA VAL A 266 -9.43 2.60 -35.74
C VAL A 266 -8.46 2.55 -36.94
N VAL A 267 -7.32 1.86 -36.81
CA VAL A 267 -6.37 1.71 -37.92
C VAL A 267 -7.00 1.01 -39.12
N GLN A 268 -7.81 -0.02 -38.90
CA GLN A 268 -8.50 -0.74 -39.97
C GLN A 268 -9.56 0.14 -40.66
N ALA A 269 -10.34 0.89 -39.87
CA ALA A 269 -11.34 1.80 -40.39
C ALA A 269 -10.71 2.89 -41.26
N PHE A 270 -9.63 3.51 -40.82
CA PHE A 270 -8.92 4.53 -41.59
C PHE A 270 -8.33 3.99 -42.89
N ARG A 271 -7.80 2.77 -42.87
CA ARG A 271 -7.32 2.11 -44.12
C ARG A 271 -8.44 1.87 -45.10
N ARG A 272 -9.63 1.48 -44.64
CA ARG A 272 -10.82 1.27 -45.48
C ARG A 272 -11.27 2.60 -46.15
N GLU A 273 -11.16 3.69 -45.41
CA GLU A 273 -11.55 5.04 -45.88
C GLU A 273 -10.44 5.76 -46.67
N GLY A 274 -9.28 5.10 -46.89
CA GLY A 274 -8.17 5.69 -47.61
C GLY A 274 -7.43 6.81 -46.85
N LEU A 275 -7.65 6.93 -45.56
CA LEU A 275 -6.98 7.89 -44.70
C LEU A 275 -5.63 7.36 -44.25
N ASN A 276 -4.56 8.03 -44.65
CA ASN A 276 -3.21 7.67 -44.22
C ASN A 276 -2.91 8.45 -42.94
N VAL A 277 -3.19 7.84 -41.80
CA VAL A 277 -3.03 8.44 -40.48
C VAL A 277 -1.96 7.65 -39.71
N PRO A 278 -1.06 8.30 -38.95
CA PRO A 278 -0.14 7.62 -38.05
C PRO A 278 -0.88 6.69 -37.08
N ALA A 279 -0.24 5.64 -36.61
CA ALA A 279 -0.88 4.71 -35.65
C ALA A 279 -1.26 5.45 -34.36
N PRO A 280 -2.51 5.26 -33.86
CA PRO A 280 -2.96 5.90 -32.63
C PRO A 280 -2.10 5.45 -31.43
N THR A 281 -1.69 6.42 -30.62
CA THR A 281 -0.91 6.19 -29.40
C THR A 281 -1.81 5.92 -28.20
N ALA A 282 -1.29 5.18 -27.21
CA ALA A 282 -1.90 5.18 -25.87
C ALA A 282 -1.68 6.56 -25.26
N ALA A 283 -2.71 7.19 -24.72
CA ALA A 283 -2.52 8.40 -23.93
C ALA A 283 -1.55 8.10 -22.79
N SER A 284 -0.51 8.90 -22.68
CA SER A 284 0.33 8.88 -21.47
C SER A 284 -0.58 9.20 -20.26
N PRO A 285 -0.49 8.50 -19.14
CA PRO A 285 -1.25 8.85 -17.96
C PRO A 285 -0.89 10.29 -17.57
N ALA A 286 -1.88 11.14 -17.60
CA ALA A 286 -1.94 12.57 -17.31
C ALA A 286 -0.65 13.26 -16.82
N GLY A 287 -0.15 14.20 -17.66
CA GLY A 287 0.54 15.40 -17.18
C GLY A 287 2.04 15.35 -17.11
N ASP A 288 2.69 15.35 -18.27
CA ASP A 288 3.98 16.03 -18.39
C ASP A 288 3.75 17.55 -18.30
N PHE A 289 3.65 18.06 -17.09
CA PHE A 289 3.93 19.47 -16.82
C PHE A 289 5.47 19.59 -16.81
N SER A 290 6.07 19.64 -17.97
CA SER A 290 7.43 20.15 -18.08
C SER A 290 7.38 21.65 -17.79
N PRO A 291 7.97 22.14 -16.68
CA PRO A 291 8.15 23.57 -16.53
C PRO A 291 9.10 24.02 -17.65
N SER A 292 8.61 24.93 -18.50
CA SER A 292 9.42 25.61 -19.50
C SER A 292 10.72 26.14 -18.85
N SER A 293 11.83 25.64 -19.31
CA SER A 293 13.16 26.18 -19.00
C SER A 293 13.33 27.50 -19.76
N ASP A 294 12.61 28.53 -19.38
CA ASP A 294 12.86 29.90 -19.87
C ASP A 294 13.14 30.80 -18.66
N GLY A 295 14.42 31.10 -18.44
CA GLY A 295 14.82 32.02 -17.36
C GLY A 295 16.27 31.87 -16.91
N ALA A 296 17.21 31.84 -17.83
CA ALA A 296 18.61 32.13 -17.52
C ALA A 296 19.20 33.05 -18.61
N ARG A 297 19.05 34.35 -18.42
CA ARG A 297 19.99 35.39 -18.84
C ARG A 297 20.09 36.44 -17.75
#